data_288baa4b3245878af634cef508ed0fa4
#
_entry.id   288baa4b3245878af634cef508ed0fa4
#
_cell.length_a   1.000
_cell.length_b   1.000
_cell.length_c   1.000
_cell.angle_alpha   90.00
_cell.angle_beta   90.00
_cell.angle_gamma   90.00
#
_symmetry.space_group_name_H-M   'P 1'
#
loop_
_entity.id
_entity.type
_entity.pdbx_description
1 polymer ?
#
loop_
_entity_poly.entity_id
_entity_poly.type
_entity_poly.pdbx_seq_one_letter_code
_entity_poly.pdbx_strand_id
1 'polypeptide(L)'
;MKRLLCILLAVIMAVTPVYAGNGEKMGKKQKSKEQAEIEKAEKEEKIQIEEEGVGPVNVQFKHGKYSLKPSKETSKRGQQESSRTNYCIVAHILYGKMAIFVYKGGRKHRTLIKKAACSSAKDIKGTKTSSTPGGHKTISWKTNRLIYKNKDGRRWQYWSCSMTSGGWGIHSLTYATKANKYQRKYLWGGKLGAHNSPMCLRTENWLADWIYYNVPTGTTLYVIR
;
A
#
# COMPACT_ATOMS: atom_id res chain seq x y z
N MET A 1 -8.42 -12.87 -27.50
CA MET A 1 -8.32 -12.53 -26.06
C MET A 1 -7.24 -13.29 -25.26
N LYS A 2 -6.73 -14.46 -25.68
CA LYS A 2 -5.66 -15.21 -24.96
C LYS A 2 -4.22 -14.75 -25.21
N ARG A 3 -3.96 -13.94 -26.23
CA ARG A 3 -2.58 -13.52 -26.59
C ARG A 3 -2.08 -12.25 -25.88
N LEU A 4 -2.98 -11.40 -25.37
CA LEU A 4 -2.58 -10.18 -24.65
C LEU A 4 -2.07 -10.47 -23.23
N LEU A 5 -2.58 -11.53 -22.61
CA LEU A 5 -2.18 -11.93 -21.25
C LEU A 5 -0.72 -12.41 -21.15
N CYS A 6 -0.18 -12.99 -22.24
CA CYS A 6 1.20 -13.49 -22.26
C CYS A 6 2.25 -12.37 -22.38
N ILE A 7 1.91 -11.25 -23.01
CA ILE A 7 2.86 -10.13 -23.21
C ILE A 7 3.06 -9.37 -21.89
N LEU A 8 2.00 -9.22 -21.10
CA LEU A 8 2.10 -8.56 -19.78
C LEU A 8 2.94 -9.37 -18.77
N LEU A 9 2.88 -10.69 -18.83
CA LEU A 9 3.70 -11.59 -18.00
C LEU A 9 5.19 -11.56 -18.36
N ALA A 10 5.55 -11.34 -19.63
CA ALA A 10 6.93 -11.29 -20.08
C ALA A 10 7.67 -10.02 -19.64
N VAL A 11 6.98 -8.87 -19.59
CA VAL A 11 7.58 -7.59 -19.16
C VAL A 11 7.84 -7.58 -17.65
N ILE A 12 6.98 -8.24 -16.87
CA ILE A 12 7.13 -8.29 -15.40
C ILE A 12 8.23 -9.27 -14.95
N MET A 13 8.57 -10.29 -15.76
CA MET A 13 9.64 -11.24 -15.41
C MET A 13 11.05 -10.77 -15.77
N ALA A 14 11.19 -9.75 -16.62
CA ALA A 14 12.49 -9.22 -17.03
C ALA A 14 13.12 -8.22 -16.06
N VAL A 15 12.40 -7.80 -14.98
CA VAL A 15 12.90 -6.85 -13.99
C VAL A 15 12.92 -7.49 -12.60
N THR A 16 13.70 -8.55 -12.43
CA THR A 16 14.17 -8.97 -11.11
C THR A 16 15.65 -8.62 -10.97
N PRO A 17 16.01 -7.44 -10.46
CA PRO A 17 17.36 -7.28 -9.95
C PRO A 17 17.42 -8.02 -8.61
N VAL A 18 18.34 -8.98 -8.55
CA VAL A 18 18.87 -9.51 -7.30
C VAL A 18 19.53 -8.35 -6.57
N TYR A 19 18.88 -7.80 -5.55
CA TYR A 19 19.50 -6.82 -4.68
C TYR A 19 20.15 -7.52 -3.48
N ALA A 20 21.43 -7.89 -3.68
CA ALA A 20 22.40 -7.91 -2.61
C ALA A 20 23.08 -6.51 -2.61
N GLY A 21 23.18 -5.91 -1.44
CA GLY A 21 23.55 -4.54 -1.15
C GLY A 21 24.60 -3.89 -2.04
N ASN A 22 24.30 -2.70 -2.47
CA ASN A 22 25.18 -1.53 -2.52
C ASN A 22 24.38 -0.37 -3.09
N GLY A 23 24.42 0.80 -2.43
CA GLY A 23 23.65 1.99 -2.79
C GLY A 23 24.20 2.69 -4.03
N GLU A 24 23.96 2.15 -5.20
CA GLU A 24 24.28 2.85 -6.45
C GLU A 24 23.14 3.74 -6.91
N LYS A 25 23.51 4.96 -7.27
CA LYS A 25 22.62 6.00 -7.81
C LYS A 25 22.03 5.53 -9.14
N MET A 26 20.83 5.00 -9.15
CA MET A 26 20.08 4.78 -10.40
C MET A 26 19.89 6.12 -11.13
N GLY A 27 20.30 6.18 -12.38
CA GLY A 27 20.26 7.39 -13.20
C GLY A 27 18.84 7.94 -13.36
N LYS A 28 18.68 9.27 -13.36
CA LYS A 28 17.39 9.98 -13.49
C LYS A 28 16.50 9.46 -14.64
N LYS A 29 17.12 8.99 -15.73
CA LYS A 29 16.45 8.52 -16.95
C LYS A 29 15.81 7.12 -16.78
N GLN A 30 16.38 6.28 -15.93
CA GLN A 30 15.85 4.95 -15.63
C GLN A 30 14.65 5.05 -14.67
N LYS A 31 14.73 5.94 -13.66
CA LYS A 31 13.63 6.26 -12.76
C LYS A 31 12.41 6.84 -13.48
N SER A 32 12.60 7.65 -14.54
CA SER A 32 11.48 8.22 -15.28
C SER A 32 10.77 7.18 -16.17
N LYS A 33 11.49 6.21 -16.72
CA LYS A 33 10.89 5.11 -17.50
C LYS A 33 10.08 4.17 -16.58
N GLU A 34 10.68 3.78 -15.47
CA GLU A 34 10.04 2.91 -14.49
C GLU A 34 8.77 3.57 -13.89
N GLN A 35 8.83 4.88 -13.63
CA GLN A 35 7.68 5.65 -13.18
C GLN A 35 6.56 5.69 -14.23
N ALA A 36 6.90 5.88 -15.51
CA ALA A 36 5.94 5.88 -16.61
C ALA A 36 5.29 4.50 -16.82
N GLU A 37 6.06 3.41 -16.67
CA GLU A 37 5.56 2.05 -16.74
C GLU A 37 4.60 1.74 -15.59
N ILE A 38 4.90 2.20 -14.37
CA ILE A 38 4.03 2.07 -13.22
C ILE A 38 2.73 2.85 -13.42
N GLU A 39 2.80 4.09 -13.87
CA GLU A 39 1.62 4.93 -14.15
C GLU A 39 0.74 4.33 -15.27
N LYS A 40 1.37 3.74 -16.29
CA LYS A 40 0.67 3.02 -17.35
C LYS A 40 -0.01 1.76 -16.81
N ALA A 41 0.69 0.97 -16.00
CA ALA A 41 0.12 -0.22 -15.36
C ALA A 41 -1.04 0.12 -14.41
N GLU A 42 -0.92 1.22 -13.63
CA GLU A 42 -1.99 1.75 -12.79
C GLU A 42 -3.24 2.11 -13.60
N LYS A 43 -3.03 2.72 -14.78
CA LYS A 43 -4.13 3.11 -15.68
C LYS A 43 -4.78 1.90 -16.33
N GLU A 44 -3.98 0.91 -16.78
CA GLU A 44 -4.48 -0.34 -17.36
C GLU A 44 -5.23 -1.18 -16.33
N GLU A 45 -4.74 -1.28 -15.09
CA GLU A 45 -5.44 -1.96 -13.99
C GLU A 45 -6.79 -1.26 -13.70
N LYS A 46 -6.83 0.07 -13.75
CA LYS A 46 -8.04 0.85 -13.54
C LYS A 46 -9.07 0.64 -14.66
N ILE A 47 -8.62 0.61 -15.92
CA ILE A 47 -9.47 0.33 -17.09
C ILE A 47 -10.00 -1.11 -17.03
N GLN A 48 -9.15 -2.08 -16.71
CA GLN A 48 -9.55 -3.48 -16.59
C GLN A 48 -10.56 -3.70 -15.45
N ILE A 49 -10.49 -2.91 -14.39
CA ILE A 49 -11.45 -2.88 -13.29
C ILE A 49 -12.83 -2.41 -13.77
N GLU A 50 -12.86 -1.39 -14.63
CA GLU A 50 -14.09 -0.83 -15.18
C GLU A 50 -14.72 -1.76 -16.24
N GLU A 51 -13.90 -2.40 -17.07
CA GLU A 51 -14.37 -3.29 -18.14
C GLU A 51 -14.87 -4.66 -17.67
N GLU A 52 -14.29 -5.22 -16.60
CA GLU A 52 -14.70 -6.52 -16.06
C GLU A 52 -15.94 -6.46 -15.16
N GLY A 53 -16.54 -5.29 -14.98
CA GLY A 53 -17.74 -5.11 -14.13
C GLY A 53 -17.48 -5.44 -12.64
N VAL A 54 -16.24 -5.67 -12.29
CA VAL A 54 -15.81 -5.78 -10.91
C VAL A 54 -15.62 -4.37 -10.41
N GLY A 55 -16.69 -3.77 -9.93
CA GLY A 55 -16.71 -2.40 -9.41
C GLY A 55 -15.51 -2.14 -8.47
N PRO A 56 -15.19 -0.88 -8.21
CA PRO A 56 -14.08 -0.52 -7.33
C PRO A 56 -14.14 -1.40 -6.11
N VAL A 57 -13.01 -2.00 -5.72
CA VAL A 57 -12.88 -2.85 -4.54
C VAL A 57 -13.85 -2.31 -3.50
N ASN A 58 -14.89 -3.09 -3.12
CA ASN A 58 -16.03 -2.61 -2.35
C ASN A 58 -15.54 -1.89 -1.10
N VAL A 59 -15.39 -0.59 -1.20
CA VAL A 59 -15.03 0.27 -0.09
C VAL A 59 -16.28 0.40 0.76
N GLN A 60 -16.39 -0.46 1.77
CA GLN A 60 -17.51 -0.37 2.71
C GLN A 60 -17.25 0.76 3.70
N PHE A 61 -17.97 1.85 3.50
CA PHE A 61 -18.03 2.93 4.48
C PHE A 61 -19.10 2.59 5.51
N LYS A 62 -18.68 2.35 6.72
CA LYS A 62 -19.62 2.14 7.83
C LYS A 62 -20.28 3.43 8.29
N HIS A 63 -19.69 4.59 8.06
CA HIS A 63 -20.16 5.89 8.56
C HIS A 63 -19.76 7.04 7.62
N GLY A 64 -20.72 7.60 6.87
CA GLY A 64 -20.58 8.86 6.15
C GLY A 64 -19.88 8.81 4.78
N LYS A 65 -19.76 9.97 4.15
CA LYS A 65 -19.07 10.12 2.85
C LYS A 65 -17.56 9.92 3.00
N TYR A 66 -16.98 9.07 2.15
CA TYR A 66 -15.55 8.85 2.10
C TYR A 66 -14.82 10.00 1.43
N SER A 67 -13.71 10.39 2.02
CA SER A 67 -12.87 11.43 1.45
C SER A 67 -11.40 11.02 1.41
N LEU A 68 -10.81 11.05 0.21
CA LEU A 68 -9.35 11.01 0.01
C LEU A 68 -8.70 12.39 0.18
N LYS A 69 -9.43 13.37 0.75
CA LYS A 69 -8.86 14.68 1.06
C LYS A 69 -8.13 14.61 2.41
N PRO A 70 -6.82 14.94 2.46
CA PRO A 70 -6.10 14.93 3.72
C PRO A 70 -6.69 15.98 4.68
N SER A 71 -6.79 15.63 5.96
CA SER A 71 -7.12 16.59 7.02
C SER A 71 -5.97 17.59 7.23
N LYS A 72 -6.21 18.66 7.98
CA LYS A 72 -5.16 19.59 8.38
C LYS A 72 -4.02 18.86 9.12
N GLU A 73 -4.36 17.95 10.02
CA GLU A 73 -3.36 17.15 10.74
C GLU A 73 -2.59 16.21 9.81
N THR A 74 -3.28 15.49 8.90
CA THR A 74 -2.65 14.64 7.89
C THR A 74 -1.64 15.44 7.07
N SER A 75 -2.02 16.61 6.60
CA SER A 75 -1.14 17.50 5.82
C SER A 75 0.05 17.98 6.65
N LYS A 76 -0.18 18.43 7.88
CA LYS A 76 0.88 18.86 8.81
C LYS A 76 1.88 17.72 9.05
N ARG A 77 1.41 16.51 9.36
CA ARG A 77 2.28 15.35 9.59
C ARG A 77 3.06 14.98 8.32
N GLY A 78 2.41 14.90 7.19
CA GLY A 78 3.08 14.61 5.92
C GLY A 78 4.19 15.58 5.56
N GLN A 79 3.96 16.86 5.76
CA GLN A 79 4.91 17.94 5.45
C GLN A 79 6.07 18.03 6.46
N GLN A 80 5.78 17.90 7.75
CA GLN A 80 6.69 18.31 8.83
C GLN A 80 7.28 17.16 9.64
N GLU A 81 6.71 15.95 9.58
CA GLU A 81 7.18 14.83 10.38
C GLU A 81 8.62 14.47 10.04
N SER A 82 9.41 14.11 11.07
CA SER A 82 10.79 13.69 10.86
C SER A 82 10.84 12.38 10.07
N SER A 83 11.68 12.32 9.05
CA SER A 83 11.94 11.11 8.26
C SER A 83 13.39 11.11 7.82
N ARG A 84 14.01 9.93 7.81
CA ARG A 84 15.40 9.75 7.33
C ARG A 84 15.51 9.85 5.80
N THR A 85 14.38 9.89 5.11
CA THR A 85 14.30 10.00 3.66
C THR A 85 13.53 11.24 3.25
N ASN A 86 13.51 11.54 1.96
CA ASN A 86 12.69 12.63 1.42
C ASN A 86 11.19 12.26 1.34
N TYR A 87 10.80 11.08 1.81
CA TYR A 87 9.40 10.64 1.88
C TYR A 87 8.88 10.70 3.32
N CYS A 88 7.55 10.85 3.43
CA CYS A 88 6.78 10.62 4.63
C CYS A 88 5.45 10.00 4.22
N ILE A 89 5.04 8.93 4.90
CA ILE A 89 3.74 8.31 4.71
C ILE A 89 2.86 8.64 5.91
N VAL A 90 1.63 9.08 5.67
CA VAL A 90 0.64 9.27 6.71
C VAL A 90 -0.54 8.34 6.45
N ALA A 91 -0.82 7.45 7.39
CA ALA A 91 -2.02 6.64 7.38
C ALA A 91 -3.06 7.25 8.32
N HIS A 92 -4.18 7.70 7.78
CA HIS A 92 -5.33 8.15 8.55
C HIS A 92 -6.31 7.00 8.64
N ILE A 93 -6.56 6.46 9.83
CA ILE A 93 -7.34 5.23 10.02
C ILE A 93 -8.60 5.40 10.85
N LEU A 94 -9.09 6.62 10.98
CA LEU A 94 -10.42 6.89 11.53
C LEU A 94 -11.52 6.49 10.52
N TYR A 95 -12.61 5.97 11.02
CA TYR A 95 -13.76 5.63 10.19
C TYR A 95 -14.21 6.81 9.31
N GLY A 96 -14.55 6.51 8.05
CA GLY A 96 -14.94 7.50 7.05
C GLY A 96 -13.79 8.29 6.41
N LYS A 97 -12.54 8.09 6.89
CA LYS A 97 -11.35 8.82 6.40
C LYS A 97 -10.14 7.90 6.20
N MET A 98 -10.36 6.60 6.10
CA MET A 98 -9.27 5.61 6.07
C MET A 98 -8.52 5.67 4.74
N ALA A 99 -7.38 6.33 4.76
CA ALA A 99 -6.53 6.49 3.58
C ALA A 99 -5.05 6.55 3.95
N ILE A 100 -4.21 6.16 3.00
CA ILE A 100 -2.77 6.36 3.02
C ILE A 100 -2.44 7.52 2.10
N PHE A 101 -1.59 8.42 2.59
CA PHE A 101 -1.09 9.61 1.90
C PHE A 101 0.42 9.56 1.85
N VAL A 102 1.01 9.64 0.67
CA VAL A 102 2.46 9.66 0.48
C VAL A 102 2.92 11.06 0.12
N TYR A 103 3.82 11.59 0.90
CA TYR A 103 4.43 12.90 0.73
C TYR A 103 5.89 12.75 0.33
N LYS A 104 6.38 13.65 -0.54
CA LYS A 104 7.78 13.69 -1.01
C LYS A 104 8.31 15.11 -1.04
N GLY A 105 9.58 15.27 -0.67
CA GLY A 105 10.29 16.56 -0.68
C GLY A 105 11.19 16.74 0.54
N GLY A 106 11.81 17.90 0.67
CA GLY A 106 12.59 18.26 1.84
C GLY A 106 11.70 18.42 3.09
N ARG A 107 12.29 18.25 4.29
CA ARG A 107 11.58 18.44 5.55
C ARG A 107 10.90 19.82 5.58
N LYS A 108 9.66 19.89 6.00
CA LYS A 108 8.75 21.06 6.00
C LYS A 108 8.22 21.48 4.61
N HIS A 109 8.74 20.92 3.52
CA HIS A 109 8.36 21.27 2.15
C HIS A 109 7.91 20.06 1.32
N ARG A 110 7.48 18.96 1.98
CA ARG A 110 6.95 17.81 1.26
C ARG A 110 5.58 18.14 0.70
N THR A 111 5.35 17.67 -0.53
CA THR A 111 4.06 17.73 -1.20
C THR A 111 3.40 16.36 -1.22
N LEU A 112 2.08 16.32 -1.23
CA LEU A 112 1.31 15.09 -1.42
C LEU A 112 1.49 14.63 -2.87
N ILE A 113 1.94 13.39 -3.07
CA ILE A 113 2.19 12.82 -4.40
C ILE A 113 1.31 11.61 -4.72
N LYS A 114 0.93 10.81 -3.74
CA LYS A 114 0.05 9.64 -3.91
C LYS A 114 -0.92 9.52 -2.74
N LYS A 115 -2.10 8.97 -3.00
CA LYS A 115 -3.10 8.67 -1.98
C LYS A 115 -4.03 7.56 -2.43
N ALA A 116 -4.43 6.69 -1.53
CA ALA A 116 -5.46 5.68 -1.78
C ALA A 116 -6.18 5.29 -0.49
N ALA A 117 -7.33 4.62 -0.65
CA ALA A 117 -8.04 4.03 0.46
C ALA A 117 -7.20 2.98 1.19
N CYS A 118 -7.44 2.83 2.49
CA CYS A 118 -6.83 1.75 3.25
C CYS A 118 -7.84 1.10 4.21
N SER A 119 -7.44 -0.02 4.76
CA SER A 119 -8.03 -0.63 5.95
C SER A 119 -6.96 -0.85 7.01
N SER A 120 -7.36 -0.99 8.25
CA SER A 120 -6.47 -1.18 9.38
C SER A 120 -6.89 -2.35 10.25
N ALA A 121 -6.21 -2.55 11.37
CA ALA A 121 -6.54 -3.61 12.32
C ALA A 121 -7.94 -3.46 12.89
N LYS A 122 -8.50 -4.58 13.36
CA LYS A 122 -9.76 -4.61 14.09
C LYS A 122 -9.73 -3.65 15.27
N ASP A 123 -10.91 -3.21 15.68
CA ASP A 123 -11.06 -2.36 16.86
C ASP A 123 -10.54 -3.07 18.11
N ILE A 124 -9.99 -2.30 19.01
CA ILE A 124 -9.75 -2.71 20.38
C ILE A 124 -11.12 -3.03 21.00
N LYS A 125 -11.23 -4.18 21.67
CA LYS A 125 -12.50 -4.65 22.25
C LYS A 125 -13.17 -3.53 23.08
N GLY A 126 -14.44 -3.28 22.79
CA GLY A 126 -15.22 -2.24 23.46
C GLY A 126 -15.01 -0.81 22.97
N THR A 127 -14.21 -0.61 21.91
CA THR A 127 -13.94 0.72 21.35
C THR A 127 -14.22 0.76 19.84
N LYS A 128 -14.18 1.96 19.25
CA LYS A 128 -14.13 2.18 17.79
C LYS A 128 -12.73 2.53 17.29
N THR A 129 -11.71 2.22 18.10
CA THR A 129 -10.32 2.56 17.79
C THR A 129 -9.60 1.32 17.29
N SER A 130 -8.97 1.45 16.12
CA SER A 130 -8.14 0.39 15.54
C SER A 130 -7.00 -0.04 16.46
N SER A 131 -6.72 -1.32 16.53
CA SER A 131 -5.54 -1.86 17.23
C SER A 131 -4.22 -1.66 16.45
N THR A 132 -4.24 -1.12 15.23
CA THR A 132 -3.00 -0.70 14.55
C THR A 132 -2.29 0.36 15.41
N PRO A 133 -0.99 0.17 15.73
CA PRO A 133 -0.27 1.13 16.57
C PRO A 133 -0.21 2.52 15.95
N GLY A 134 -0.65 3.54 16.70
CA GLY A 134 -0.64 4.94 16.28
C GLY A 134 0.73 5.61 16.39
N GLY A 135 0.82 6.84 15.90
CA GLY A 135 1.99 7.71 16.00
C GLY A 135 3.11 7.38 15.02
N HIS A 136 4.32 7.77 15.36
CA HIS A 136 5.51 7.65 14.52
C HIS A 136 6.02 6.20 14.46
N LYS A 137 6.23 5.70 13.26
CA LYS A 137 6.84 4.40 12.94
C LYS A 137 7.83 4.59 11.79
N THR A 138 8.68 3.59 11.55
CA THR A 138 9.64 3.61 10.45
C THR A 138 9.46 2.36 9.60
N ILE A 139 9.45 2.50 8.28
CA ILE A 139 9.55 1.38 7.35
C ILE A 139 10.97 0.80 7.48
N SER A 140 11.07 -0.40 8.05
CA SER A 140 12.36 -1.01 8.42
C SER A 140 12.82 -2.03 7.41
N TRP A 141 11.89 -2.75 6.77
CA TRP A 141 12.20 -3.77 5.77
C TRP A 141 11.06 -3.94 4.78
N LYS A 142 11.34 -4.62 3.68
CA LYS A 142 10.40 -4.86 2.59
C LYS A 142 10.52 -6.28 2.07
N THR A 143 9.40 -6.81 1.60
CA THR A 143 9.39 -8.08 0.87
C THR A 143 8.32 -8.07 -0.20
N ASN A 144 8.60 -8.70 -1.34
CA ASN A 144 7.64 -8.78 -2.44
C ASN A 144 6.38 -9.54 -2.02
N ARG A 145 6.50 -10.56 -1.16
CA ARG A 145 5.40 -11.41 -0.72
C ARG A 145 5.58 -11.87 0.73
N LEU A 146 4.48 -11.88 1.47
CA LEU A 146 4.37 -12.57 2.75
C LEU A 146 3.24 -13.59 2.71
N ILE A 147 3.48 -14.77 3.26
CA ILE A 147 2.46 -15.80 3.46
C ILE A 147 2.20 -15.90 4.96
N TYR A 148 0.93 -15.82 5.31
CA TYR A 148 0.48 -15.99 6.67
C TYR A 148 -0.35 -17.26 6.82
N LYS A 149 -0.15 -17.96 7.94
CA LYS A 149 -0.93 -19.14 8.34
C LYS A 149 -1.52 -18.87 9.71
N ASN A 150 -2.85 -18.95 9.84
CA ASN A 150 -3.49 -18.84 11.13
C ASN A 150 -3.50 -20.18 11.89
N LYS A 151 -4.05 -20.18 13.10
CA LYS A 151 -4.09 -21.35 13.99
C LYS A 151 -4.95 -22.49 13.44
N ASP A 152 -5.97 -22.20 12.63
CA ASP A 152 -6.86 -23.17 11.98
C ASP A 152 -6.32 -23.68 10.64
N GLY A 153 -5.07 -23.40 10.33
CA GLY A 153 -4.37 -23.90 9.13
C GLY A 153 -4.64 -23.13 7.86
N ARG A 154 -5.55 -22.17 7.86
CA ARG A 154 -5.82 -21.34 6.68
C ARG A 154 -4.60 -20.49 6.34
N ARG A 155 -4.32 -20.39 5.04
CA ARG A 155 -3.20 -19.63 4.52
C ARG A 155 -3.68 -18.55 3.56
N TRP A 156 -3.06 -17.39 3.66
CA TRP A 156 -3.22 -16.28 2.72
C TRP A 156 -1.92 -15.55 2.51
N GLN A 157 -1.89 -14.68 1.52
CA GLN A 157 -0.69 -13.92 1.17
C GLN A 157 -1.01 -12.46 0.93
N TYR A 158 0.02 -11.66 1.09
CA TYR A 158 0.09 -10.26 0.77
C TYR A 158 1.25 -10.02 -0.16
N TRP A 159 1.12 -9.01 -1.00
CA TRP A 159 2.16 -8.58 -1.92
C TRP A 159 2.67 -7.20 -1.56
N SER A 160 3.89 -6.86 -2.04
CA SER A 160 4.48 -5.52 -1.92
C SER A 160 4.41 -4.98 -0.50
N CYS A 161 5.02 -5.72 0.41
CA CYS A 161 4.98 -5.43 1.82
C CYS A 161 6.09 -4.46 2.21
N SER A 162 5.71 -3.32 2.80
CA SER A 162 6.60 -2.32 3.39
C SER A 162 6.34 -2.27 4.90
N MET A 163 7.24 -2.86 5.68
CA MET A 163 7.00 -3.27 7.06
C MET A 163 7.81 -2.45 8.06
N THR A 164 7.25 -2.28 9.25
CA THR A 164 7.93 -1.73 10.42
C THR A 164 8.67 -2.84 11.18
N SER A 165 9.56 -2.48 12.10
CA SER A 165 10.23 -3.43 13.01
C SER A 165 9.28 -4.23 13.89
N GLY A 166 8.05 -3.71 14.12
CA GLY A 166 7.02 -4.40 14.90
C GLY A 166 6.27 -5.51 14.15
N GLY A 167 6.72 -5.92 12.97
CA GLY A 167 6.12 -7.02 12.20
C GLY A 167 4.78 -6.68 11.53
N TRP A 168 4.43 -5.41 11.43
CA TRP A 168 3.26 -4.91 10.71
C TRP A 168 3.66 -3.76 9.80
N GLY A 169 2.80 -3.39 8.86
CA GLY A 169 3.12 -2.33 7.90
C GLY A 169 2.04 -2.17 6.84
N ILE A 170 2.44 -1.71 5.68
CA ILE A 170 1.59 -1.47 4.51
C ILE A 170 1.80 -2.61 3.51
N HIS A 171 0.72 -3.14 2.97
CA HIS A 171 0.77 -4.16 1.92
C HIS A 171 -0.50 -4.15 1.05
N SER A 172 -0.50 -4.93 -0.02
CA SER A 172 -1.64 -5.13 -0.91
C SER A 172 -2.86 -5.70 -0.17
N LEU A 173 -3.95 -5.83 -0.88
CA LEU A 173 -5.08 -6.65 -0.45
C LEU A 173 -4.66 -8.09 -0.18
N THR A 174 -5.53 -8.86 0.45
CA THR A 174 -5.26 -10.24 0.90
C THR A 174 -5.73 -11.24 -0.15
N TYR A 175 -4.87 -12.17 -0.53
CA TYR A 175 -5.11 -13.18 -1.55
C TYR A 175 -4.99 -14.61 -0.99
N ALA A 176 -5.70 -15.56 -1.61
CA ALA A 176 -5.45 -16.98 -1.37
C ALA A 176 -4.02 -17.34 -1.84
N THR A 177 -3.36 -18.27 -1.14
CA THR A 177 -1.95 -18.62 -1.43
C THR A 177 -1.71 -19.26 -2.79
N LYS A 178 -2.75 -19.80 -3.42
CA LYS A 178 -2.70 -20.31 -4.79
C LYS A 178 -2.72 -19.24 -5.87
N ALA A 179 -2.98 -17.99 -5.49
CA ALA A 179 -2.99 -16.89 -6.44
C ALA A 179 -1.57 -16.52 -6.85
N ASN A 180 -1.37 -16.29 -8.14
CA ASN A 180 -0.26 -15.48 -8.62
C ASN A 180 -0.55 -14.02 -8.31
N LYS A 181 0.44 -13.15 -8.51
CA LYS A 181 0.32 -11.74 -8.15
C LYS A 181 -1.00 -11.14 -8.69
N TYR A 182 -1.83 -10.62 -7.78
CA TYR A 182 -3.06 -9.88 -8.05
C TYR A 182 -4.15 -10.59 -8.86
N GLN A 183 -4.22 -11.90 -8.86
CA GLN A 183 -5.35 -12.61 -9.45
C GLN A 183 -6.63 -12.39 -8.64
N ARG A 184 -7.53 -11.53 -9.12
CA ARG A 184 -8.75 -11.08 -8.42
C ARG A 184 -9.67 -12.20 -7.98
N LYS A 185 -9.81 -13.26 -8.77
CA LYS A 185 -10.61 -14.43 -8.40
C LYS A 185 -10.16 -15.11 -7.09
N TYR A 186 -8.95 -14.79 -6.63
CA TYR A 186 -8.38 -15.28 -5.37
C TYR A 186 -8.28 -14.21 -4.29
N LEU A 187 -8.90 -13.05 -4.53
CA LEU A 187 -8.98 -11.98 -3.53
C LEU A 187 -9.83 -12.44 -2.35
N TRP A 188 -9.26 -12.41 -1.17
CA TRP A 188 -9.96 -12.85 0.04
C TRP A 188 -10.37 -11.69 0.96
N GLY A 189 -9.62 -10.64 1.04
CA GLY A 189 -9.85 -9.51 1.92
C GLY A 189 -9.76 -8.20 1.18
N GLY A 190 -10.73 -7.92 0.29
CA GLY A 190 -10.74 -6.74 -0.58
C GLY A 190 -11.47 -5.52 -0.02
N LYS A 191 -11.93 -5.54 1.24
CA LYS A 191 -12.67 -4.41 1.81
C LYS A 191 -11.72 -3.38 2.39
N LEU A 192 -11.71 -2.18 1.80
CA LEU A 192 -11.03 -1.01 2.33
C LEU A 192 -12.03 -0.13 3.09
N GLY A 193 -11.55 0.82 3.87
CA GLY A 193 -12.39 1.71 4.68
C GLY A 193 -12.93 1.11 5.97
N ALA A 194 -12.41 -0.05 6.41
CA ALA A 194 -12.86 -0.76 7.60
C ALA A 194 -11.69 -1.25 8.47
N HIS A 195 -11.94 -1.45 9.76
CA HIS A 195 -11.01 -2.09 10.68
C HIS A 195 -11.19 -3.61 10.62
N ASN A 196 -10.40 -4.29 9.80
CA ASN A 196 -10.63 -5.70 9.47
C ASN A 196 -9.36 -6.56 9.30
N SER A 197 -8.18 -6.01 9.56
CA SER A 197 -6.91 -6.75 9.53
C SER A 197 -6.49 -7.20 10.95
N PRO A 198 -5.54 -8.11 11.10
CA PRO A 198 -4.94 -8.39 12.41
C PRO A 198 -4.18 -7.19 13.00
N MET A 199 -3.34 -6.49 12.19
CA MET A 199 -2.57 -5.34 12.65
C MET A 199 -2.16 -4.41 11.49
N CYS A 200 -2.01 -4.92 10.28
CA CYS A 200 -1.45 -4.22 9.13
C CYS A 200 -2.43 -3.24 8.49
N LEU A 201 -1.86 -2.32 7.72
CA LEU A 201 -2.57 -1.43 6.81
C LEU A 201 -2.64 -2.10 5.43
N ARG A 202 -3.85 -2.38 4.97
CA ARG A 202 -4.10 -2.84 3.60
C ARG A 202 -4.44 -1.63 2.75
N THR A 203 -3.93 -1.58 1.54
CA THR A 203 -4.29 -0.54 0.58
C THR A 203 -4.53 -1.12 -0.81
N GLU A 204 -4.94 -0.30 -1.74
CA GLU A 204 -5.04 -0.69 -3.14
C GLU A 204 -3.69 -1.24 -3.63
N ASN A 205 -3.73 -2.25 -4.51
CA ASN A 205 -2.54 -2.96 -4.93
C ASN A 205 -1.51 -2.02 -5.57
N TRP A 206 -1.97 -1.13 -6.46
CA TRP A 206 -1.11 -0.17 -7.12
C TRP A 206 -0.35 0.74 -6.14
N LEU A 207 -0.99 1.19 -5.04
CA LEU A 207 -0.31 2.02 -4.06
C LEU A 207 0.68 1.19 -3.22
N ALA A 208 0.33 -0.05 -2.86
CA ALA A 208 1.24 -0.96 -2.17
C ALA A 208 2.50 -1.22 -3.01
N ASP A 209 2.33 -1.49 -4.32
CA ASP A 209 3.44 -1.65 -5.27
C ASP A 209 4.26 -0.38 -5.37
N TRP A 210 3.61 0.74 -5.58
CA TRP A 210 4.30 2.01 -5.71
C TRP A 210 5.16 2.33 -4.46
N ILE A 211 4.61 2.13 -3.25
CA ILE A 211 5.35 2.30 -1.99
C ILE A 211 6.51 1.31 -1.92
N TYR A 212 6.27 0.05 -2.26
CA TYR A 212 7.30 -1.00 -2.24
C TYR A 212 8.49 -0.65 -3.13
N TYR A 213 8.26 -0.18 -4.35
CA TYR A 213 9.34 0.12 -5.30
C TYR A 213 9.98 1.49 -5.09
N ASN A 214 9.24 2.50 -4.69
CA ASN A 214 9.69 3.90 -4.72
C ASN A 214 10.06 4.48 -3.35
N VAL A 215 9.45 4.00 -2.26
CA VAL A 215 9.69 4.55 -0.93
C VAL A 215 10.79 3.76 -0.22
N PRO A 216 11.95 4.35 0.11
CA PRO A 216 13.04 3.61 0.74
C PRO A 216 12.73 3.20 2.19
N THR A 217 13.44 2.19 2.70
CA THR A 217 13.52 1.92 4.15
C THR A 217 14.08 3.14 4.88
N GLY A 218 13.75 3.30 6.15
CA GLY A 218 14.05 4.52 6.90
C GLY A 218 12.99 5.61 6.76
N THR A 219 12.01 5.44 5.85
CA THR A 219 10.89 6.37 5.70
C THR A 219 9.95 6.28 6.89
N THR A 220 9.50 7.45 7.35
CA THR A 220 8.49 7.54 8.40
C THR A 220 7.11 7.16 7.88
N LEU A 221 6.45 6.29 8.63
CA LEU A 221 5.01 6.01 8.58
C LEU A 221 4.37 6.60 9.84
N TYR A 222 3.60 7.66 9.70
CA TYR A 222 2.83 8.25 10.80
C TYR A 222 1.38 7.78 10.74
N VAL A 223 0.87 7.21 11.85
CA VAL A 223 -0.51 6.67 11.89
C VAL A 223 -1.37 7.56 12.80
N ILE A 224 -2.41 8.15 12.21
CA ILE A 224 -3.48 8.91 12.87
C ILE A 224 -4.66 7.96 13.09
N ARG A 225 -5.03 7.75 14.36
CA ARG A 225 -6.14 6.87 14.77
C ARG A 225 -7.12 7.57 15.73
#